data_a2ddec3c7cbc4da7fa0dc87ddeba68f6
#
_entry.id   a2ddec3c7cbc4da7fa0dc87ddeba68f6
#
_cell.length_a   1.000
_cell.length_b   1.000
_cell.length_c   1.000
_cell.angle_alpha   90.00
_cell.angle_beta   90.00
_cell.angle_gamma   90.00
#
_symmetry.space_group_name_H-M   'P 1'
#
loop_
_entity.id
_entity.type
_entity.pdbx_description
1 polymer ?
#
loop_
_entity_poly.entity_id
_entity_poly.type
_entity_poly.pdbx_seq_one_letter_code
_entity_poly.pdbx_strand_id
1 'polypeptide(L)'
;MWNLLDSTRQGRSHVKQGTPCQDKTYCQSYDDVYVITLADGAGSARLSHYGAECVTKCIADELGWNFESYWDETEARIAKERLFQEISGSLQQIAELHDCQLKDLASTLLAVAVKDERYIILHLGDGVIGYSKEGLLKVASAPNNGEFANTTIFTTSSDACSQMKVFRGLLNGINGFVLMSDGPEACLYDKKDNELANGLLQILEDASGEDLKEVTEGIEDAMDTVITKHTLDDCSLAFMVKRQEKLEPEGASSYADDEVTEDTIT
;
A
#
# COMPACT_ATOMS: atom_id res chain seq x y z
N MET A 1 -15.80 -1.94 4.97
CA MET A 1 -14.69 -1.42 5.80
C MET A 1 -13.40 -2.14 5.42
N TRP A 2 -12.21 -1.49 5.53
CA TRP A 2 -10.92 -2.06 5.15
C TRP A 2 -9.96 -2.07 6.34
N ASN A 3 -9.16 -3.12 6.46
CA ASN A 3 -8.02 -3.20 7.36
C ASN A 3 -6.78 -2.69 6.63
N LEU A 4 -5.96 -1.91 7.35
CA LEU A 4 -4.71 -1.37 6.84
C LEU A 4 -3.57 -1.87 7.74
N LEU A 5 -2.51 -2.43 7.14
CA LEU A 5 -1.33 -2.91 7.84
C LEU A 5 -0.09 -2.51 7.04
N ASP A 6 1.01 -2.31 7.74
CA ASP A 6 2.31 -2.11 7.11
C ASP A 6 3.45 -2.61 7.98
N SER A 7 4.58 -2.87 7.37
CA SER A 7 5.82 -3.22 8.06
C SER A 7 7.01 -2.72 7.26
N THR A 8 7.97 -2.11 7.96
CA THR A 8 9.21 -1.61 7.40
C THR A 8 10.39 -2.12 8.22
N ARG A 9 11.44 -2.59 7.56
CA ARG A 9 12.69 -3.04 8.17
C ARG A 9 13.89 -2.39 7.48
N GLN A 10 14.78 -1.87 8.30
CA GLN A 10 16.03 -1.30 7.82
C GLN A 10 16.94 -2.38 7.26
N GLY A 11 17.48 -2.14 6.06
CA GLY A 11 18.40 -3.03 5.38
C GLY A 11 19.72 -3.22 6.12
N ARG A 12 20.30 -4.41 5.99
CA ARG A 12 21.57 -4.75 6.65
C ARG A 12 22.74 -3.87 6.21
N SER A 13 22.72 -3.36 4.97
CA SER A 13 23.70 -2.39 4.49
C SER A 13 23.58 -1.06 5.22
N HIS A 14 22.35 -0.56 5.41
CA HIS A 14 22.06 0.70 6.09
C HIS A 14 22.40 0.61 7.59
N VAL A 15 22.03 -0.48 8.25
CA VAL A 15 22.43 -0.73 9.64
C VAL A 15 23.96 -0.68 9.79
N LYS A 16 24.70 -1.35 8.90
CA LYS A 16 26.17 -1.38 8.95
C LYS A 16 26.81 -0.01 8.71
N GLN A 17 26.18 0.83 7.88
CA GLN A 17 26.69 2.16 7.51
C GLN A 17 26.20 3.25 8.46
N GLY A 18 25.24 2.98 9.34
CA GLY A 18 24.57 3.98 10.18
C GLY A 18 23.64 4.91 9.37
N THR A 19 23.21 4.48 8.18
CA THR A 19 22.24 5.18 7.36
C THR A 19 20.84 4.87 7.89
N PRO A 20 19.95 5.85 8.09
CA PRO A 20 18.57 5.57 8.51
C PRO A 20 17.83 4.74 7.46
N CYS A 21 16.75 4.05 7.86
CA CYS A 21 15.85 3.39 6.92
C CYS A 21 15.26 4.44 5.97
N GLN A 22 15.45 4.24 4.67
CA GLN A 22 15.04 5.18 3.62
C GLN A 22 13.64 4.87 3.09
N ASP A 23 13.16 3.62 3.30
CA ASP A 23 11.78 3.24 3.01
C ASP A 23 10.80 3.86 4.01
N LYS A 24 9.64 4.28 3.53
CA LYS A 24 8.51 4.75 4.33
C LYS A 24 7.20 4.18 3.82
N THR A 25 6.35 3.83 4.77
CA THR A 25 4.95 3.50 4.55
C THR A 25 4.05 4.49 5.28
N TYR A 26 2.86 4.70 4.77
CA TYR A 26 1.83 5.46 5.48
C TYR A 26 0.45 4.89 5.12
N CYS A 27 -0.30 4.49 6.15
CA CYS A 27 -1.61 3.86 6.04
C CYS A 27 -2.63 4.66 6.84
N GLN A 28 -3.68 5.17 6.20
CA GLN A 28 -4.65 6.06 6.84
C GLN A 28 -6.05 5.88 6.26
N SER A 29 -7.07 6.06 7.12
CA SER A 29 -8.46 6.21 6.71
C SER A 29 -8.93 7.66 6.86
N TYR A 30 -9.65 8.15 5.85
CA TYR A 30 -10.21 9.50 5.77
C TYR A 30 -11.72 9.36 5.56
N ASP A 31 -12.50 9.39 6.64
CA ASP A 31 -13.93 9.04 6.63
C ASP A 31 -14.18 7.68 5.93
N ASP A 32 -14.65 7.70 4.69
CA ASP A 32 -14.95 6.52 3.86
C ASP A 32 -13.87 6.19 2.81
N VAL A 33 -12.75 6.92 2.81
CA VAL A 33 -11.60 6.65 1.93
C VAL A 33 -10.48 5.97 2.72
N TYR A 34 -9.96 4.88 2.20
CA TYR A 34 -8.83 4.14 2.79
C TYR A 34 -7.63 4.27 1.87
N VAL A 35 -6.47 4.64 2.41
CA VAL A 35 -5.26 4.88 1.62
C VAL A 35 -4.08 4.14 2.23
N ILE A 36 -3.31 3.47 1.38
CA ILE A 36 -1.97 2.96 1.69
C ILE A 36 -0.97 3.55 0.72
N THR A 37 0.18 3.96 1.22
CA THR A 37 1.29 4.49 0.43
C THR A 37 2.61 3.87 0.86
N LEU A 38 3.55 3.79 -0.07
CA LEU A 38 4.90 3.30 0.15
C LEU A 38 5.86 4.09 -0.74
N ALA A 39 7.00 4.48 -0.21
CA ALA A 39 8.08 5.11 -0.95
C ALA A 39 9.42 4.55 -0.50
N ASP A 40 10.27 4.22 -1.46
CA ASP A 40 11.66 3.86 -1.27
C ASP A 40 12.54 5.07 -1.58
N GLY A 41 13.35 5.47 -0.63
CA GLY A 41 14.26 6.61 -0.74
C GLY A 41 15.55 6.23 -1.44
N ALA A 42 15.88 6.94 -2.51
CA ALA A 42 17.09 6.67 -3.29
C ALA A 42 18.35 6.58 -2.43
N GLY A 43 19.07 5.46 -2.46
CA GLY A 43 20.28 5.23 -1.68
C GLY A 43 21.41 6.24 -1.96
N SER A 44 21.38 6.90 -3.12
CA SER A 44 22.32 7.97 -3.49
C SER A 44 21.94 9.36 -2.96
N ALA A 45 20.70 9.53 -2.45
CA ALA A 45 20.20 10.81 -1.97
C ALA A 45 20.32 10.90 -0.44
N ARG A 46 21.00 11.95 0.02
CA ARG A 46 21.41 12.10 1.43
C ARG A 46 20.26 12.14 2.43
N LEU A 47 19.12 12.68 2.03
CA LEU A 47 17.95 12.91 2.87
C LEU A 47 16.69 12.23 2.29
N SER A 48 16.87 11.15 1.53
CA SER A 48 15.79 10.45 0.84
C SER A 48 14.70 9.94 1.80
N HIS A 49 15.06 9.56 3.03
CA HIS A 49 14.09 9.16 4.06
C HIS A 49 13.08 10.27 4.44
N TYR A 50 13.51 11.56 4.41
CA TYR A 50 12.57 12.68 4.56
C TYR A 50 11.72 12.89 3.31
N GLY A 51 12.30 12.69 2.13
CA GLY A 51 11.54 12.73 0.88
C GLY A 51 10.47 11.63 0.83
N ALA A 52 10.84 10.39 1.14
CA ALA A 52 9.93 9.25 1.20
C ALA A 52 8.80 9.49 2.22
N GLU A 53 9.12 9.98 3.42
CA GLU A 53 8.11 10.33 4.43
C GLU A 53 7.17 11.45 3.95
N CYS A 54 7.72 12.47 3.32
CA CYS A 54 6.96 13.58 2.78
C CYS A 54 5.96 13.14 1.73
N VAL A 55 6.42 12.38 0.70
CA VAL A 55 5.57 12.02 -0.42
C VAL A 55 4.50 10.99 -0.04
N THR A 56 4.80 10.06 0.87
CA THR A 56 3.80 9.09 1.35
C THR A 56 2.66 9.79 2.08
N LYS A 57 2.95 10.70 3.00
CA LYS A 57 1.93 11.48 3.72
C LYS A 57 1.16 12.43 2.80
N CYS A 58 1.88 13.20 1.98
CA CYS A 58 1.29 14.15 1.03
C CYS A 58 0.26 13.46 0.11
N ILE A 59 0.62 12.32 -0.49
CA ILE A 59 -0.28 11.62 -1.40
C ILE A 59 -1.41 10.90 -0.66
N ALA A 60 -1.18 10.40 0.54
CA ALA A 60 -2.25 9.85 1.34
C ALA A 60 -3.30 10.90 1.68
N ASP A 61 -2.88 12.09 2.13
CA ASP A 61 -3.77 13.22 2.43
C ASP A 61 -4.50 13.69 1.17
N GLU A 62 -3.79 13.85 0.05
CA GLU A 62 -4.37 14.35 -1.19
C GLU A 62 -5.43 13.39 -1.76
N LEU A 63 -5.14 12.08 -1.82
CA LEU A 63 -6.11 11.09 -2.27
C LEU A 63 -7.24 10.89 -1.26
N GLY A 64 -6.93 10.95 0.04
CA GLY A 64 -7.90 10.77 1.11
C GLY A 64 -8.99 11.85 1.11
N TRP A 65 -8.60 13.12 1.04
CA TRP A 65 -9.54 14.24 1.08
C TRP A 65 -10.16 14.57 -0.27
N ASN A 66 -9.48 14.28 -1.38
CA ASN A 66 -9.89 14.72 -2.72
C ASN A 66 -10.20 13.55 -3.68
N PHE A 67 -10.52 12.35 -3.14
CA PHE A 67 -10.75 11.13 -3.94
C PHE A 67 -11.70 11.37 -5.12
N GLU A 68 -12.88 11.97 -4.87
CA GLU A 68 -13.88 12.22 -5.91
C GLU A 68 -13.33 13.09 -7.04
N SER A 69 -12.59 14.14 -6.69
CA SER A 69 -12.00 15.04 -7.67
C SER A 69 -11.00 14.35 -8.60
N TYR A 70 -10.27 13.35 -8.09
CA TYR A 70 -9.37 12.53 -8.91
C TYR A 70 -10.10 11.43 -9.66
N TRP A 71 -11.17 10.90 -9.07
CA TRP A 71 -11.99 9.87 -9.72
C TRP A 71 -12.74 10.43 -10.93
N ASP A 72 -13.34 11.59 -10.79
CA ASP A 72 -14.18 12.24 -11.82
C ASP A 72 -13.36 12.93 -12.92
N GLU A 73 -12.05 13.20 -12.69
CA GLU A 73 -11.18 13.81 -13.67
C GLU A 73 -11.01 12.91 -14.89
N THR A 74 -11.50 13.33 -16.04
CA THR A 74 -11.48 12.53 -17.28
C THR A 74 -10.13 12.53 -17.98
N GLU A 75 -9.33 13.58 -17.79
CA GLU A 75 -8.01 13.73 -18.40
C GLU A 75 -6.92 13.24 -17.45
N ALA A 76 -6.37 12.05 -17.70
CA ALA A 76 -5.28 11.49 -16.89
C ALA A 76 -4.08 12.43 -16.73
N ARG A 77 -3.81 13.27 -17.73
CA ARG A 77 -2.75 14.27 -17.68
C ARG A 77 -2.99 15.32 -16.59
N ILE A 78 -4.22 15.84 -16.49
CA ILE A 78 -4.59 16.84 -15.47
C ILE A 78 -4.46 16.24 -14.06
N ALA A 79 -4.95 15.01 -13.86
CA ALA A 79 -4.81 14.32 -12.59
C ALA A 79 -3.32 14.16 -12.18
N LYS A 80 -2.48 13.74 -13.11
CA LYS A 80 -1.03 13.59 -12.87
C LYS A 80 -0.35 14.93 -12.55
N GLU A 81 -0.64 15.98 -13.30
CA GLU A 81 -0.09 17.32 -13.09
C GLU A 81 -0.45 17.87 -11.71
N ARG A 82 -1.72 17.69 -11.27
CA ARG A 82 -2.16 18.10 -9.93
C ARG A 82 -1.42 17.32 -8.84
N LEU A 83 -1.40 15.99 -8.92
CA LEU A 83 -0.67 15.15 -7.95
C LEU A 83 0.81 15.53 -7.88
N PHE A 84 1.42 15.78 -9.04
CA PHE A 84 2.84 16.16 -9.09
C PHE A 84 3.10 17.56 -8.54
N GLN A 85 2.16 18.50 -8.68
CA GLN A 85 2.24 19.81 -8.05
C GLN A 85 2.23 19.73 -6.52
N GLU A 86 1.34 18.89 -5.96
CA GLU A 86 1.29 18.66 -4.50
C GLU A 86 2.59 18.02 -3.98
N ILE A 87 3.09 16.97 -4.66
CA ILE A 87 4.37 16.35 -4.34
C ILE A 87 5.51 17.38 -4.38
N SER A 88 5.61 18.14 -5.46
CA SER A 88 6.71 19.10 -5.65
C SER A 88 6.66 20.22 -4.64
N GLY A 89 5.45 20.74 -4.33
CA GLY A 89 5.25 21.77 -3.32
C GLY A 89 5.65 21.30 -1.92
N SER A 90 5.27 20.08 -1.55
CA SER A 90 5.62 19.47 -0.27
C SER A 90 7.12 19.20 -0.15
N LEU A 91 7.73 18.63 -1.21
CA LEU A 91 9.19 18.41 -1.24
C LEU A 91 9.99 19.70 -1.17
N GLN A 92 9.51 20.79 -1.79
CA GLN A 92 10.16 22.10 -1.70
C GLN A 92 10.17 22.62 -0.27
N GLN A 93 9.08 22.47 0.49
CA GLN A 93 9.01 22.85 1.90
C GLN A 93 10.01 22.04 2.75
N ILE A 94 10.14 20.74 2.50
CA ILE A 94 11.12 19.89 3.19
C ILE A 94 12.55 20.29 2.82
N ALA A 95 12.81 20.63 1.56
CA ALA A 95 14.12 21.09 1.11
C ALA A 95 14.53 22.40 1.81
N GLU A 96 13.61 23.35 1.94
CA GLU A 96 13.82 24.60 2.67
C GLU A 96 14.05 24.36 4.17
N LEU A 97 13.26 23.48 4.79
CA LEU A 97 13.39 23.14 6.21
C LEU A 97 14.76 22.52 6.56
N HIS A 98 15.30 21.69 5.66
CA HIS A 98 16.55 20.96 5.86
C HIS A 98 17.76 21.61 5.18
N ASP A 99 17.61 22.79 4.59
CA ASP A 99 18.64 23.47 3.81
C ASP A 99 19.35 22.52 2.82
N CYS A 100 18.55 21.88 1.94
CA CYS A 100 19.03 20.89 1.00
C CYS A 100 18.46 21.10 -0.42
N GLN A 101 18.99 20.36 -1.38
CA GLN A 101 18.47 20.38 -2.75
C GLN A 101 17.36 19.32 -2.92
N LEU A 102 16.39 19.56 -3.81
CA LEU A 102 15.31 18.59 -4.11
C LEU A 102 15.85 17.20 -4.42
N LYS A 103 16.95 17.09 -5.15
CA LYS A 103 17.57 15.79 -5.47
C LYS A 103 18.03 14.98 -4.24
N ASP A 104 18.28 15.66 -3.10
CA ASP A 104 18.64 15.01 -1.84
C ASP A 104 17.45 14.31 -1.18
N LEU A 105 16.22 14.57 -1.66
CA LEU A 105 14.95 14.02 -1.19
C LEU A 105 14.36 12.97 -2.15
N ALA A 106 15.15 12.48 -3.12
CA ALA A 106 14.67 11.57 -4.15
C ALA A 106 14.10 10.27 -3.55
N SER A 107 12.89 9.89 -3.97
CA SER A 107 12.22 8.66 -3.58
C SER A 107 11.28 8.17 -4.69
N THR A 108 10.93 6.89 -4.65
CA THR A 108 9.83 6.30 -5.42
C THR A 108 8.48 6.67 -4.80
N LEU A 109 7.37 6.23 -5.38
CA LEU A 109 6.04 6.38 -4.81
C LEU A 109 5.09 5.31 -5.35
N LEU A 110 4.52 4.53 -4.44
CA LEU A 110 3.37 3.65 -4.68
C LEU A 110 2.21 4.12 -3.81
N ALA A 111 0.99 4.11 -4.35
CA ALA A 111 -0.20 4.40 -3.57
C ALA A 111 -1.41 3.64 -4.09
N VAL A 112 -2.29 3.25 -3.18
CA VAL A 112 -3.64 2.75 -3.46
C VAL A 112 -4.61 3.48 -2.55
N ALA A 113 -5.64 4.08 -3.14
CA ALA A 113 -6.78 4.65 -2.44
C ALA A 113 -8.06 3.90 -2.84
N VAL A 114 -8.91 3.60 -1.86
CA VAL A 114 -10.20 2.91 -2.08
C VAL A 114 -11.31 3.70 -1.41
N LYS A 115 -12.41 3.88 -2.16
CA LYS A 115 -13.67 4.42 -1.65
C LYS A 115 -14.83 3.64 -2.26
N ASP A 116 -15.76 3.15 -1.44
CA ASP A 116 -16.86 2.30 -1.87
C ASP A 116 -16.35 1.11 -2.71
N GLU A 117 -16.84 0.97 -3.95
CA GLU A 117 -16.40 -0.06 -4.90
C GLU A 117 -15.40 0.47 -5.95
N ARG A 118 -14.69 1.59 -5.65
CA ARG A 118 -13.77 2.28 -6.57
C ARG A 118 -12.36 2.32 -6.00
N TYR A 119 -11.36 2.28 -6.87
CA TYR A 119 -9.97 2.46 -6.46
C TYR A 119 -9.19 3.38 -7.40
N ILE A 120 -8.18 4.03 -6.84
CA ILE A 120 -7.15 4.80 -7.56
C ILE A 120 -5.78 4.20 -7.18
N ILE A 121 -4.93 3.93 -8.17
CA ILE A 121 -3.56 3.47 -7.99
C ILE A 121 -2.61 4.49 -8.59
N LEU A 122 -1.55 4.83 -7.85
CA LEU A 122 -0.40 5.58 -8.33
C LEU A 122 0.85 4.71 -8.29
N HIS A 123 1.69 4.79 -9.33
CA HIS A 123 2.96 4.09 -9.36
C HIS A 123 4.03 4.94 -10.04
N LEU A 124 5.10 5.23 -9.31
CA LEU A 124 6.32 5.87 -9.78
C LEU A 124 7.53 5.18 -9.13
N GLY A 125 8.40 4.59 -9.94
CA GLY A 125 9.59 3.89 -9.47
C GLY A 125 9.59 2.40 -9.82
N ASP A 126 10.28 1.60 -9.01
CA ASP A 126 10.58 0.18 -9.26
C ASP A 126 9.93 -0.81 -8.27
N GLY A 127 9.12 -0.34 -7.33
CA GLY A 127 8.33 -1.23 -6.48
C GLY A 127 7.19 -1.94 -7.23
N VAL A 128 6.43 -2.78 -6.54
CA VAL A 128 5.35 -3.60 -7.11
C VAL A 128 4.05 -3.38 -6.35
N ILE A 129 2.95 -3.30 -7.09
CA ILE A 129 1.58 -3.26 -6.56
C ILE A 129 0.86 -4.53 -6.98
N GLY A 130 0.42 -5.32 -5.98
CA GLY A 130 -0.41 -6.50 -6.18
C GLY A 130 -1.84 -6.31 -5.68
N TYR A 131 -2.73 -7.20 -6.10
CA TYR A 131 -4.10 -7.29 -5.57
C TYR A 131 -4.58 -8.73 -5.53
N SER A 132 -5.49 -9.03 -4.60
CA SER A 132 -6.20 -10.31 -4.55
C SER A 132 -7.60 -10.17 -5.13
N LYS A 133 -7.99 -11.13 -5.96
CA LYS A 133 -9.32 -11.24 -6.55
C LYS A 133 -9.72 -12.69 -6.67
N GLU A 134 -10.85 -13.08 -6.09
CA GLU A 134 -11.41 -14.43 -6.19
C GLU A 134 -10.40 -15.52 -5.76
N GLY A 135 -9.63 -15.26 -4.68
CA GLY A 135 -8.61 -16.18 -4.17
C GLY A 135 -7.34 -16.27 -5.03
N LEU A 136 -7.17 -15.39 -6.01
CA LEU A 136 -5.97 -15.31 -6.85
C LEU A 136 -5.23 -14.00 -6.62
N LEU A 137 -3.91 -14.09 -6.51
CA LEU A 137 -3.02 -12.94 -6.41
C LEU A 137 -2.58 -12.52 -7.82
N LYS A 138 -2.64 -11.21 -8.10
CA LYS A 138 -2.30 -10.63 -9.40
C LYS A 138 -1.49 -9.36 -9.25
N VAL A 139 -0.65 -9.07 -10.24
CA VAL A 139 0.09 -7.81 -10.32
C VAL A 139 -0.80 -6.74 -10.95
N ALA A 140 -1.01 -5.63 -10.20
CA ALA A 140 -1.70 -4.45 -10.71
C ALA A 140 -0.75 -3.52 -11.47
N SER A 141 0.47 -3.35 -10.94
CA SER A 141 1.51 -2.55 -11.56
C SER A 141 2.88 -3.01 -11.09
N ALA A 142 3.82 -3.08 -12.00
CA ALA A 142 5.22 -3.41 -11.76
C ALA A 142 6.13 -2.47 -12.55
N PRO A 143 7.46 -2.47 -12.28
CA PRO A 143 8.43 -1.74 -13.05
C PRO A 143 8.37 -2.05 -14.54
N ASN A 144 8.70 -1.08 -15.39
CA ASN A 144 8.80 -1.32 -16.83
C ASN A 144 10.06 -2.14 -17.12
N ASN A 145 9.90 -3.39 -17.56
CA ASN A 145 10.98 -4.25 -18.02
C ASN A 145 11.36 -3.88 -19.48
N GLY A 146 11.98 -2.72 -19.70
CA GLY A 146 12.40 -2.25 -21.04
C GLY A 146 13.91 -2.08 -21.15
N GLU A 147 14.40 -1.63 -22.32
CA GLU A 147 15.83 -1.37 -22.57
C GLU A 147 16.47 -0.33 -21.60
N PHE A 148 15.64 0.41 -20.86
CA PHE A 148 16.02 1.36 -19.81
C PHE A 148 15.71 0.84 -18.40
N ALA A 149 15.53 -0.46 -18.23
CA ALA A 149 15.13 -1.12 -16.96
C ALA A 149 16.09 -0.90 -15.77
N ASN A 150 17.24 -0.26 -15.99
CA ASN A 150 18.25 -0.02 -14.95
C ASN A 150 18.20 1.40 -14.38
N THR A 151 17.16 2.20 -14.69
CA THR A 151 17.07 3.57 -14.18
C THR A 151 15.73 3.75 -13.46
N THR A 152 15.77 3.82 -12.14
CA THR A 152 14.61 4.14 -11.31
C THR A 152 14.24 5.62 -11.49
N ILE A 153 12.97 5.90 -11.72
CA ILE A 153 12.43 7.26 -11.78
C ILE A 153 11.93 7.66 -10.39
N PHE A 154 12.47 8.75 -9.88
CA PHE A 154 12.13 9.27 -8.57
C PHE A 154 11.17 10.47 -8.67
N THR A 155 10.52 10.79 -7.57
CA THR A 155 9.61 11.94 -7.43
C THR A 155 10.26 13.28 -7.76
N THR A 156 11.58 13.35 -7.65
CA THR A 156 12.40 14.56 -8.00
C THR A 156 12.95 14.55 -9.42
N SER A 157 12.69 13.50 -10.21
CA SER A 157 13.15 13.43 -11.61
C SER A 157 12.38 14.41 -12.50
N SER A 158 13.05 14.97 -13.50
CA SER A 158 12.45 15.95 -14.41
C SER A 158 11.29 15.39 -15.25
N ASP A 159 11.25 14.08 -15.46
CA ASP A 159 10.23 13.37 -16.21
C ASP A 159 9.21 12.61 -15.29
N ALA A 160 9.32 12.77 -13.97
CA ALA A 160 8.50 12.08 -12.98
C ALA A 160 7.00 12.19 -13.29
N CYS A 161 6.48 13.38 -13.59
CA CYS A 161 5.08 13.59 -13.91
C CYS A 161 4.63 12.77 -15.12
N SER A 162 5.42 12.71 -16.17
CA SER A 162 5.10 11.94 -17.39
C SER A 162 5.20 10.43 -17.16
N GLN A 163 6.15 9.99 -16.35
CA GLN A 163 6.40 8.58 -16.04
C GLN A 163 5.47 8.01 -14.97
N MET A 164 4.86 8.85 -14.14
CA MET A 164 3.88 8.42 -13.14
C MET A 164 2.72 7.68 -13.82
N LYS A 165 2.43 6.47 -13.37
CA LYS A 165 1.27 5.71 -13.81
C LYS A 165 0.10 6.00 -12.85
N VAL A 166 -1.07 6.26 -13.40
CA VAL A 166 -2.32 6.46 -12.65
C VAL A 166 -3.37 5.53 -13.23
N PHE A 167 -3.92 4.66 -12.39
CA PHE A 167 -5.00 3.76 -12.77
C PHE A 167 -6.23 4.04 -11.91
N ARG A 168 -7.41 3.88 -12.50
CA ARG A 168 -8.69 3.96 -11.82
C ARG A 168 -9.54 2.76 -12.23
N GLY A 169 -10.29 2.21 -11.30
CA GLY A 169 -11.11 1.05 -11.61
C GLY A 169 -12.15 0.74 -10.54
N LEU A 170 -13.03 -0.20 -10.87
CA LEU A 170 -13.97 -0.78 -9.93
C LEU A 170 -13.37 -2.02 -9.29
N LEU A 171 -13.65 -2.25 -8.01
CA LEU A 171 -13.13 -3.41 -7.27
C LEU A 171 -13.54 -4.74 -7.91
N ASN A 172 -14.81 -4.91 -8.29
CA ASN A 172 -15.29 -6.09 -9.01
C ASN A 172 -14.77 -7.42 -8.45
N GLY A 173 -14.85 -7.60 -7.12
CA GLY A 173 -14.36 -8.80 -6.43
C GLY A 173 -12.89 -8.72 -5.97
N ILE A 174 -12.22 -7.57 -6.08
CA ILE A 174 -10.93 -7.33 -5.44
C ILE A 174 -11.15 -7.25 -3.93
N ASN A 175 -10.40 -8.06 -3.18
CA ASN A 175 -10.52 -8.16 -1.72
C ASN A 175 -9.33 -7.56 -0.97
N GLY A 176 -8.23 -7.27 -1.64
CA GLY A 176 -7.06 -6.68 -1.01
C GLY A 176 -6.03 -6.17 -2.01
N PHE A 177 -5.19 -5.27 -1.52
CA PHE A 177 -4.03 -4.73 -2.22
C PHE A 177 -2.78 -4.90 -1.37
N VAL A 178 -1.63 -5.04 -2.03
CA VAL A 178 -0.31 -5.05 -1.42
C VAL A 178 0.63 -4.14 -2.19
N LEU A 179 1.39 -3.32 -1.46
CA LEU A 179 2.52 -2.55 -1.97
C LEU A 179 3.80 -3.15 -1.43
N MET A 180 4.85 -3.21 -2.26
CA MET A 180 6.18 -3.61 -1.82
C MET A 180 7.25 -2.73 -2.46
N SER A 181 8.33 -2.40 -1.70
CA SER A 181 9.56 -1.82 -2.24
C SER A 181 10.37 -2.89 -2.98
N ASP A 182 11.50 -2.53 -3.57
CA ASP A 182 12.37 -3.45 -4.29
C ASP A 182 13.10 -4.44 -3.35
N GLY A 183 13.33 -4.09 -2.08
CA GLY A 183 13.98 -4.96 -1.11
C GLY A 183 13.30 -6.32 -0.92
N PRO A 184 11.98 -6.42 -0.70
CA PRO A 184 11.26 -7.69 -0.62
C PRO A 184 11.13 -8.42 -1.97
N GLU A 185 11.34 -7.76 -3.09
CA GLU A 185 11.07 -8.26 -4.43
C GLU A 185 11.71 -9.62 -4.70
N ALA A 186 12.98 -9.80 -4.32
CA ALA A 186 13.71 -11.05 -4.53
C ALA A 186 13.03 -12.29 -3.90
N CYS A 187 12.18 -12.09 -2.87
CA CYS A 187 11.47 -13.17 -2.18
C CYS A 187 10.01 -13.27 -2.60
N LEU A 188 9.39 -12.16 -2.99
CA LEU A 188 7.94 -12.03 -3.07
C LEU A 188 7.42 -11.79 -4.50
N TYR A 189 8.30 -11.56 -5.48
CA TYR A 189 7.89 -11.32 -6.85
C TYR A 189 8.83 -11.97 -7.87
N ASP A 190 8.28 -12.83 -8.72
CA ASP A 190 8.98 -13.37 -9.88
C ASP A 190 8.80 -12.45 -11.09
N LYS A 191 9.87 -11.69 -11.43
CA LYS A 191 9.88 -10.76 -12.57
C LYS A 191 9.67 -11.47 -13.91
N LYS A 192 10.13 -12.72 -14.02
CA LYS A 192 10.09 -13.45 -15.29
C LYS A 192 8.67 -13.89 -15.62
N ASP A 193 8.00 -14.46 -14.62
CA ASP A 193 6.67 -15.00 -14.79
C ASP A 193 5.57 -13.99 -14.40
N ASN A 194 5.98 -12.83 -13.87
CA ASN A 194 5.11 -11.74 -13.36
C ASN A 194 4.14 -12.26 -12.28
N GLU A 195 4.66 -13.05 -11.36
CA GLU A 195 3.90 -13.70 -10.30
C GLU A 195 4.33 -13.24 -8.92
N LEU A 196 3.36 -13.09 -8.02
CA LEU A 196 3.57 -12.77 -6.62
C LEU A 196 3.57 -14.05 -5.77
N ALA A 197 4.39 -14.08 -4.73
CA ALA A 197 4.48 -15.23 -3.83
C ALA A 197 3.17 -15.49 -3.08
N ASN A 198 2.76 -16.77 -2.99
CA ASN A 198 1.51 -17.18 -2.33
C ASN A 198 1.42 -16.76 -0.84
N GLY A 199 2.56 -16.55 -0.17
CA GLY A 199 2.57 -16.04 1.19
C GLY A 199 1.86 -14.68 1.34
N LEU A 200 1.89 -13.84 0.31
CA LEU A 200 1.15 -12.57 0.30
C LEU A 200 -0.37 -12.78 0.25
N LEU A 201 -0.84 -13.81 -0.47
CA LEU A 201 -2.26 -14.16 -0.48
C LEU A 201 -2.74 -14.60 0.91
N GLN A 202 -1.95 -15.43 1.58
CA GLN A 202 -2.26 -15.87 2.94
C GLN A 202 -2.36 -14.69 3.91
N ILE A 203 -1.43 -13.72 3.84
CA ILE A 203 -1.49 -12.50 4.66
C ILE A 203 -2.79 -11.72 4.37
N LEU A 204 -3.16 -11.56 3.08
CA LEU A 204 -4.39 -10.85 2.71
C LEU A 204 -5.66 -11.58 3.20
N GLU A 205 -5.66 -12.92 3.20
CA GLU A 205 -6.77 -13.72 3.74
C GLU A 205 -6.87 -13.60 5.25
N ASP A 206 -5.76 -13.76 5.97
CA ASP A 206 -5.71 -13.68 7.43
C ASP A 206 -6.07 -12.26 7.93
N ALA A 207 -5.63 -11.22 7.20
CA ALA A 207 -5.92 -9.82 7.51
C ALA A 207 -7.38 -9.40 7.22
N SER A 208 -8.21 -10.28 6.65
CA SER A 208 -9.63 -10.00 6.44
C SER A 208 -10.46 -10.07 7.74
N GLY A 209 -9.91 -10.64 8.81
CA GLY A 209 -10.52 -10.75 10.13
C GLY A 209 -10.52 -9.44 10.94
N GLU A 210 -11.00 -9.52 12.18
CA GLU A 210 -11.07 -8.39 13.10
C GLU A 210 -9.78 -8.24 13.94
N ASP A 211 -9.15 -9.36 14.31
CA ASP A 211 -7.93 -9.37 15.11
C ASP A 211 -6.69 -9.38 14.19
N LEU A 212 -6.06 -8.23 14.10
CA LEU A 212 -4.89 -8.02 13.25
C LEU A 212 -3.56 -8.24 13.97
N LYS A 213 -3.59 -8.49 15.29
CA LYS A 213 -2.37 -8.56 16.07
C LYS A 213 -1.47 -9.71 15.62
N GLU A 214 -2.03 -10.92 15.51
CA GLU A 214 -1.27 -12.10 15.08
C GLU A 214 -0.76 -11.93 13.63
N VAL A 215 -1.57 -11.33 12.76
CA VAL A 215 -1.19 -11.06 11.37
C VAL A 215 -0.01 -10.07 11.31
N THR A 216 -0.07 -8.99 12.10
CA THR A 216 1.01 -8.00 12.16
C THR A 216 2.29 -8.63 12.70
N GLU A 217 2.22 -9.38 13.80
CA GLU A 217 3.36 -10.09 14.37
C GLU A 217 3.94 -11.10 13.36
N GLY A 218 3.09 -11.81 12.60
CA GLY A 218 3.52 -12.74 11.55
C GLY A 218 4.22 -12.04 10.38
N ILE A 219 3.75 -10.88 9.94
CA ILE A 219 4.40 -10.06 8.91
C ILE A 219 5.79 -9.62 9.42
N GLU A 220 5.87 -9.11 10.64
CA GLU A 220 7.11 -8.67 11.25
C GLU A 220 8.14 -9.81 11.38
N ASP A 221 7.71 -10.99 11.86
CA ASP A 221 8.58 -12.16 11.94
C ASP A 221 9.07 -12.60 10.54
N ALA A 222 8.20 -12.63 9.54
CA ALA A 222 8.59 -12.96 8.17
C ALA A 222 9.60 -11.94 7.59
N MET A 223 9.42 -10.65 7.87
CA MET A 223 10.36 -9.60 7.50
C MET A 223 11.72 -9.84 8.15
N ASP A 224 11.77 -10.12 9.45
CA ASP A 224 13.02 -10.30 10.23
C ASP A 224 13.72 -11.62 9.95
N THR A 225 12.97 -12.71 9.75
CA THR A 225 13.53 -14.06 9.68
C THR A 225 13.76 -14.58 8.28
N VAL A 226 13.02 -14.06 7.29
CA VAL A 226 13.08 -14.51 5.89
C VAL A 226 13.53 -13.38 4.97
N ILE A 227 12.74 -12.30 4.83
CA ILE A 227 12.91 -11.32 3.76
C ILE A 227 14.25 -10.58 3.86
N THR A 228 14.58 -10.03 5.04
CA THR A 228 15.82 -9.28 5.25
C THR A 228 17.09 -10.14 5.11
N LYS A 229 16.98 -11.47 5.10
CA LYS A 229 18.12 -12.37 4.86
C LYS A 229 18.50 -12.47 3.38
N HIS A 230 17.57 -12.21 2.49
CA HIS A 230 17.75 -12.33 1.05
C HIS A 230 18.15 -11.01 0.37
N THR A 231 18.06 -9.88 1.08
CA THR A 231 18.47 -8.57 0.57
C THR A 231 19.42 -7.87 1.54
N LEU A 232 20.09 -6.83 1.05
CA LEU A 232 20.88 -5.89 1.86
C LEU A 232 20.17 -4.55 2.02
N ASP A 233 19.11 -4.33 1.24
CA ASP A 233 18.35 -3.10 1.17
C ASP A 233 17.23 -3.02 2.21
N ASP A 234 16.66 -1.83 2.37
CA ASP A 234 15.47 -1.63 3.18
C ASP A 234 14.31 -2.45 2.62
N CYS A 235 13.39 -2.86 3.45
CA CYS A 235 12.26 -3.69 3.06
C CYS A 235 10.97 -3.12 3.60
N SER A 236 10.01 -2.87 2.72
CA SER A 236 8.71 -2.36 3.12
C SER A 236 7.55 -3.05 2.41
N LEU A 237 6.51 -3.33 3.18
CA LEU A 237 5.23 -3.87 2.72
C LEU A 237 4.10 -3.04 3.31
N ALA A 238 3.06 -2.78 2.52
CA ALA A 238 1.81 -2.21 3.00
C ALA A 238 0.62 -2.97 2.41
N PHE A 239 -0.39 -3.22 3.22
CA PHE A 239 -1.56 -4.02 2.87
C PHE A 239 -2.85 -3.25 3.15
N MET A 240 -3.82 -3.40 2.27
CA MET A 240 -5.19 -2.94 2.42
C MET A 240 -6.12 -4.12 2.14
N VAL A 241 -6.95 -4.53 3.11
CA VAL A 241 -7.74 -5.76 3.02
C VAL A 241 -9.20 -5.48 3.37
N LYS A 242 -10.12 -5.91 2.51
CA LYS A 242 -11.57 -5.80 2.76
C LYS A 242 -11.95 -6.71 3.93
N ARG A 243 -12.57 -6.15 4.98
CA ARG A 243 -13.06 -6.95 6.10
C ARG A 243 -14.15 -7.91 5.65
N GLN A 244 -14.07 -9.15 6.08
CA GLN A 244 -15.19 -10.07 5.98
C GLN A 244 -16.19 -9.73 7.10
N GLU A 245 -17.43 -9.45 6.71
CA GLU A 245 -18.50 -9.36 7.68
C GLU A 245 -18.76 -10.78 8.23
N LYS A 246 -18.67 -10.96 9.56
CA LYS A 246 -19.17 -12.18 10.18
C LYS A 246 -20.67 -12.21 9.93
N LEU A 247 -21.13 -13.18 9.15
CA LEU A 247 -22.54 -13.53 9.13
C LEU A 247 -22.89 -13.95 10.55
N GLU A 248 -23.62 -13.09 11.29
CA GLU A 248 -24.23 -13.55 12.52
C GLU A 248 -25.12 -14.76 12.17
N PRO A 249 -25.03 -15.89 12.89
CA PRO A 249 -25.92 -17.02 12.64
C PRO A 249 -27.36 -16.52 12.78
N GLU A 250 -28.11 -16.59 11.67
CA GLU A 250 -29.52 -16.23 11.65
C GLU A 250 -30.23 -16.88 12.85
N GLY A 251 -30.89 -16.05 13.63
CA GLY A 251 -31.43 -16.26 14.94
C GLY A 251 -31.86 -17.67 15.25
N ALA A 252 -31.37 -18.18 16.35
CA ALA A 252 -32.07 -19.20 17.11
C ALA A 252 -33.43 -18.59 17.57
N SER A 253 -34.45 -18.77 16.74
CA SER A 253 -35.85 -18.52 17.13
C SER A 253 -36.11 -19.30 18.39
N SER A 254 -36.23 -18.61 19.52
CA SER A 254 -36.73 -19.17 20.75
C SER A 254 -38.22 -19.56 20.52
N TYR A 255 -38.46 -20.83 20.19
CA TYR A 255 -39.77 -21.38 20.38
C TYR A 255 -40.03 -21.39 21.89
N ALA A 256 -40.81 -20.44 22.37
CA ALA A 256 -41.39 -20.50 23.68
C ALA A 256 -42.35 -21.69 23.67
N ASP A 257 -42.09 -22.69 24.51
CA ASP A 257 -43.02 -23.75 24.82
C ASP A 257 -44.25 -23.13 25.52
N ASP A 258 -45.37 -23.03 24.80
CA ASP A 258 -46.68 -22.76 25.40
C ASP A 258 -47.07 -23.99 26.20
N GLU A 259 -46.94 -23.94 27.53
CA GLU A 259 -47.54 -24.89 28.46
C GLU A 259 -49.06 -24.85 28.30
N VAL A 260 -49.60 -25.93 27.76
CA VAL A 260 -51.03 -26.20 27.75
C VAL A 260 -51.45 -26.60 29.17
N THR A 261 -52.13 -25.73 29.88
CA THR A 261 -52.80 -26.08 31.15
C THR A 261 -54.14 -26.85 30.87
N GLU A 262 -54.14 -28.11 31.23
CA GLU A 262 -55.41 -28.92 31.29
C GLU A 262 -56.26 -28.42 32.46
N ASP A 263 -57.38 -27.78 32.17
CA ASP A 263 -58.48 -27.57 33.15
C ASP A 263 -59.33 -28.79 33.21
N THR A 264 -59.23 -29.50 34.36
CA THR A 264 -60.14 -30.60 34.74
C THR A 264 -61.44 -30.01 35.35
N ILE A 265 -62.54 -30.20 34.65
CA ILE A 265 -63.87 -29.90 35.19
C ILE A 265 -64.50 -31.21 35.70
N THR A 266 -64.90 -31.21 36.99
CA THR A 266 -65.78 -32.20 37.66
C THR A 266 -67.25 -31.95 37.35
#